data_7725d07b5f8ed8fb8ad321efacbb73ce
#
_entry.id   7725d07b5f8ed8fb8ad321efacbb73ce
#
_cell.length_a   1.000
_cell.length_b   1.000
_cell.length_c   1.000
_cell.angle_alpha   90.00
_cell.angle_beta   90.00
_cell.angle_gamma   90.00
#
_symmetry.space_group_name_H-M   'P 1'
#
loop_
_entity.id
_entity.type
_entity.pdbx_description
1 polymer ?
#
loop_
_entity_poly.entity_id
_entity_poly.type
_entity_poly.pdbx_seq_one_letter_code
_entity_poly.pdbx_strand_id
1 'polypeptide(L)'
;LTRIRGIRKKLSAELGFLIQPIRIRDNLDLKPEVYQISLHGVVRGSGDVRVGKLLAINSSDMPAPLDGEPTTEPAFGLDALWIEPSQAELARGLGYTVVDAPTAIATHINAVIRDSASELLGQDETQQLLDKVANRYPKLVSSLVPDLLPLSTVTQVLQNLLAESVPVKDMRNIIDALTAHAKENQDASHLTTLVRPKLGRLICQPLVDGAGTLTVITLAPDLEKLLESSRAGSDSDHITLDPTLANSMVESLRNEAEKIQETGSAATLVVSPALRSWMSRFVRVRVPDLTVLSYTEIPDDQRIQVQTSIGGEAAIEGETE
;
A
#
# COMPACT_ATOMS: atom_id res chain seq x y z
N LEU A 1 -17.15 6.95 18.91
CA LEU A 1 -17.72 7.53 17.68
C LEU A 1 -16.89 8.70 17.15
N THR A 2 -16.42 9.61 17.99
CA THR A 2 -15.63 10.79 17.58
C THR A 2 -14.30 10.40 16.93
N ARG A 3 -13.55 9.43 17.49
CA ARG A 3 -12.31 8.90 16.91
C ARG A 3 -12.53 8.33 15.50
N ILE A 4 -13.56 7.53 15.31
CA ILE A 4 -13.89 6.92 14.00
C ILE A 4 -14.22 7.99 12.95
N ARG A 5 -14.96 9.05 13.32
CA ARG A 5 -15.21 10.20 12.43
C ARG A 5 -13.90 10.92 12.06
N GLY A 6 -13.00 11.08 13.02
CA GLY A 6 -11.69 11.68 12.81
C GLY A 6 -10.84 10.88 11.82
N ILE A 7 -10.77 9.56 12.01
CA ILE A 7 -10.04 8.64 11.12
C ILE A 7 -10.60 8.71 9.71
N ARG A 8 -11.93 8.60 9.55
CA ARG A 8 -12.57 8.70 8.22
C ARG A 8 -12.22 10.01 7.52
N LYS A 9 -12.29 11.15 8.23
CA LYS A 9 -11.95 12.46 7.67
C LYS A 9 -10.48 12.52 7.25
N LYS A 10 -9.57 11.99 8.08
CA LYS A 10 -8.14 11.93 7.81
C LYS A 10 -7.87 11.06 6.57
N LEU A 11 -8.41 9.85 6.54
CA LEU A 11 -8.25 8.92 5.41
C LEU A 11 -8.87 9.46 4.11
N SER A 12 -10.05 10.10 4.17
CA SER A 12 -10.64 10.74 2.97
C SER A 12 -9.73 11.82 2.40
N ALA A 13 -9.05 12.60 3.26
CA ALA A 13 -8.09 13.60 2.82
C ALA A 13 -6.80 12.96 2.29
N GLU A 14 -6.35 11.85 2.88
CA GLU A 14 -5.15 11.14 2.46
C GLU A 14 -5.33 10.37 1.14
N LEU A 15 -6.43 9.64 1.00
CA LEU A 15 -6.73 8.84 -0.20
C LEU A 15 -7.25 9.69 -1.36
N GLY A 16 -7.88 10.84 -1.06
CA GLY A 16 -8.36 11.78 -2.06
C GLY A 16 -9.84 11.66 -2.42
N PHE A 17 -10.58 10.73 -1.84
CA PHE A 17 -12.03 10.57 -2.05
C PHE A 17 -12.79 10.42 -0.74
N LEU A 18 -14.12 10.63 -0.77
CA LEU A 18 -14.95 10.59 0.41
C LEU A 18 -15.28 9.14 0.81
N ILE A 19 -14.71 8.67 1.92
CA ILE A 19 -15.05 7.37 2.49
C ILE A 19 -16.45 7.42 3.09
N GLN A 20 -17.27 6.41 2.76
CA GLN A 20 -18.62 6.26 3.27
C GLN A 20 -18.68 6.14 4.81
N PRO A 21 -19.80 6.52 5.46
CA PRO A 21 -19.90 6.41 6.92
C PRO A 21 -19.77 4.98 7.42
N ILE A 22 -18.92 4.81 8.45
CA ILE A 22 -18.75 3.53 9.14
C ILE A 22 -19.96 3.33 10.07
N ARG A 23 -20.64 2.20 9.92
CA ARG A 23 -21.78 1.81 10.75
C ARG A 23 -21.33 0.85 11.83
N ILE A 24 -21.70 1.12 13.07
CA ILE A 24 -21.47 0.24 14.21
C ILE A 24 -22.80 -0.45 14.54
N ARG A 25 -22.77 -1.75 14.70
CA ARG A 25 -23.92 -2.58 15.05
C ARG A 25 -23.52 -3.58 16.11
N ASP A 26 -24.43 -3.85 17.03
CA ASP A 26 -24.27 -4.97 17.95
C ASP A 26 -24.52 -6.28 17.20
N ASN A 27 -23.71 -7.29 17.51
CA ASN A 27 -23.85 -8.64 16.96
C ASN A 27 -23.78 -9.64 18.11
N LEU A 28 -24.93 -10.25 18.42
CA LEU A 28 -25.06 -11.19 19.51
C LEU A 28 -24.46 -12.58 19.24
N ASP A 29 -24.10 -12.85 17.98
CA ASP A 29 -23.43 -14.10 17.57
C ASP A 29 -21.95 -14.09 17.89
N LEU A 30 -21.38 -12.89 18.16
CA LEU A 30 -19.98 -12.76 18.55
C LEU A 30 -19.79 -13.07 20.03
N LYS A 31 -18.63 -13.66 20.35
CA LYS A 31 -18.21 -13.80 21.74
C LYS A 31 -18.08 -12.42 22.39
N PRO A 32 -18.33 -12.30 23.70
CA PRO A 32 -18.00 -11.07 24.43
C PRO A 32 -16.56 -10.65 24.17
N GLU A 33 -16.34 -9.35 24.09
CA GLU A 33 -15.01 -8.75 23.87
C GLU A 33 -14.42 -8.97 22.46
N VAL A 34 -15.16 -9.59 21.51
CA VAL A 34 -14.73 -9.73 20.11
C VAL A 34 -15.45 -8.70 19.24
N TYR A 35 -14.73 -8.11 18.33
CA TYR A 35 -15.30 -7.25 17.28
C TYR A 35 -14.91 -7.74 15.89
N GLN A 36 -15.69 -7.37 14.89
CA GLN A 36 -15.42 -7.63 13.48
C GLN A 36 -15.59 -6.35 12.65
N ILE A 37 -14.75 -6.22 11.63
CA ILE A 37 -14.82 -5.16 10.63
C ILE A 37 -15.22 -5.83 9.32
N SER A 38 -16.34 -5.41 8.75
CA SER A 38 -16.87 -6.00 7.51
C SER A 38 -16.99 -4.93 6.41
N LEU A 39 -16.65 -5.31 5.19
CA LEU A 39 -16.86 -4.54 3.98
C LEU A 39 -17.81 -5.31 3.06
N HIS A 40 -18.91 -4.69 2.63
CA HIS A 40 -19.95 -5.31 1.79
C HIS A 40 -20.46 -6.66 2.33
N GLY A 41 -20.51 -6.81 3.67
CA GLY A 41 -20.93 -8.05 4.33
C GLY A 41 -19.84 -9.11 4.48
N VAL A 42 -18.64 -8.88 3.94
CA VAL A 42 -17.49 -9.79 4.11
C VAL A 42 -16.62 -9.30 5.26
N VAL A 43 -16.27 -10.19 6.19
CA VAL A 43 -15.35 -9.87 7.29
C VAL A 43 -13.95 -9.66 6.73
N ARG A 44 -13.37 -8.49 6.99
CA ARG A 44 -12.01 -8.09 6.57
C ARG A 44 -11.04 -8.05 7.73
N GLY A 45 -11.55 -7.94 8.94
CA GLY A 45 -10.73 -7.95 10.14
C GLY A 45 -11.55 -8.36 11.36
N SER A 46 -10.90 -8.96 12.32
CA SER A 46 -11.47 -9.28 13.63
C SER A 46 -10.41 -9.10 14.70
N GLY A 47 -10.83 -8.80 15.91
CA GLY A 47 -9.92 -8.68 17.03
C GLY A 47 -10.68 -8.83 18.34
N ASP A 48 -9.94 -9.02 19.39
CA ASP A 48 -10.47 -9.04 20.75
C ASP A 48 -10.03 -7.79 21.52
N VAL A 49 -10.79 -7.44 22.51
CA VAL A 49 -10.47 -6.33 23.42
C VAL A 49 -10.72 -6.77 24.87
N ARG A 50 -9.98 -6.16 25.80
CA ARG A 50 -10.20 -6.37 27.23
C ARG A 50 -10.65 -5.08 27.86
N VAL A 51 -11.86 -5.07 28.37
CA VAL A 51 -12.44 -3.89 29.03
C VAL A 51 -11.61 -3.53 30.26
N GLY A 52 -11.16 -2.29 30.34
CA GLY A 52 -10.37 -1.80 31.46
C GLY A 52 -8.87 -2.09 31.38
N LYS A 53 -8.39 -2.89 30.43
CA LYS A 53 -6.97 -3.13 30.18
C LYS A 53 -6.40 -2.25 29.08
N LEU A 54 -5.07 -2.19 29.02
CA LEU A 54 -4.30 -1.53 27.97
C LEU A 54 -3.57 -2.57 27.12
N LEU A 55 -3.40 -2.29 25.85
CA LEU A 55 -2.63 -3.12 24.94
C LEU A 55 -1.18 -2.63 24.90
N ALA A 56 -0.24 -3.46 25.35
CA ALA A 56 1.19 -3.26 25.24
C ALA A 56 1.70 -3.99 24.00
N ILE A 57 2.06 -3.24 22.95
CA ILE A 57 2.50 -3.76 21.66
C ILE A 57 4.02 -3.86 21.70
N ASN A 58 4.54 -5.03 21.36
CA ASN A 58 5.96 -5.22 21.22
C ASN A 58 6.45 -4.59 19.90
N SER A 59 7.39 -3.65 20.01
CA SER A 59 8.03 -2.99 18.86
C SER A 59 9.51 -3.40 18.71
N SER A 60 9.93 -4.46 19.42
CA SER A 60 11.34 -4.90 19.47
C SER A 60 11.43 -6.40 19.20
N ASP A 61 12.49 -6.85 18.50
CA ASP A 61 12.76 -8.26 18.24
C ASP A 61 13.08 -9.05 19.52
N MET A 62 13.51 -8.36 20.58
CA MET A 62 13.80 -8.97 21.89
C MET A 62 13.05 -8.23 23.01
N PRO A 63 11.76 -8.56 23.22
CA PRO A 63 10.97 -7.91 24.25
C PRO A 63 11.48 -8.26 25.64
N ALA A 64 11.58 -7.23 26.50
CA ALA A 64 11.80 -7.47 27.92
C ALA A 64 10.54 -8.17 28.51
N PRO A 65 10.70 -9.09 29.47
CA PRO A 65 9.57 -9.81 30.06
C PRO A 65 8.59 -8.82 30.75
N LEU A 66 7.33 -8.94 30.40
CA LEU A 66 6.24 -8.17 30.98
C LEU A 66 5.06 -9.12 31.28
N ASP A 67 4.50 -9.02 32.48
CA ASP A 67 3.33 -9.81 32.85
C ASP A 67 2.08 -9.24 32.16
N GLY A 68 1.34 -10.12 31.48
CA GLY A 68 0.11 -9.74 30.76
C GLY A 68 -0.53 -10.94 30.08
N GLU A 69 -1.71 -10.75 29.55
CA GLU A 69 -2.43 -11.75 28.75
C GLU A 69 -1.96 -11.68 27.30
N PRO A 70 -1.33 -12.74 26.77
CA PRO A 70 -0.80 -12.71 25.40
C PRO A 70 -1.92 -12.54 24.38
N THR A 71 -1.64 -11.69 23.37
CA THR A 71 -2.51 -11.44 22.22
C THR A 71 -1.68 -10.97 21.03
N THR A 72 -2.35 -10.78 19.90
CA THR A 72 -1.75 -10.20 18.70
C THR A 72 -2.44 -8.87 18.40
N GLU A 73 -1.66 -7.83 18.12
CA GLU A 73 -2.18 -6.53 17.68
C GLU A 73 -2.84 -6.69 16.31
N PRO A 74 -4.12 -6.34 16.16
CA PRO A 74 -4.92 -6.79 15.00
C PRO A 74 -4.66 -6.03 13.70
N ALA A 75 -3.98 -4.86 13.72
CA ALA A 75 -3.73 -4.08 12.52
C ALA A 75 -2.48 -4.55 11.74
N PHE A 76 -1.41 -4.91 12.48
CA PHE A 76 -0.10 -5.25 11.90
C PHE A 76 0.39 -6.65 12.26
N GLY A 77 -0.37 -7.37 13.10
CA GLY A 77 -0.01 -8.73 13.52
C GLY A 77 1.15 -8.80 14.50
N LEU A 78 1.46 -7.71 15.19
CA LEU A 78 2.55 -7.65 16.15
C LEU A 78 2.19 -8.38 17.45
N ASP A 79 3.18 -9.00 18.09
CA ASP A 79 3.01 -9.59 19.42
C ASP A 79 2.66 -8.50 20.43
N ALA A 80 1.66 -8.77 21.26
CA ALA A 80 1.15 -7.82 22.22
C ALA A 80 0.65 -8.51 23.50
N LEU A 81 0.47 -7.71 24.55
CA LEU A 81 -0.04 -8.16 25.85
C LEU A 81 -1.16 -7.24 26.32
N TRP A 82 -2.27 -7.80 26.81
CA TRP A 82 -3.24 -7.05 27.59
C TRP A 82 -2.73 -6.92 29.03
N ILE A 83 -2.49 -5.69 29.47
CA ILE A 83 -1.91 -5.34 30.77
C ILE A 83 -2.87 -4.51 31.63
N GLU A 84 -2.68 -4.54 32.93
CA GLU A 84 -3.40 -3.64 33.84
C GLU A 84 -2.91 -2.19 33.67
N PRO A 85 -3.78 -1.18 33.83
CA PRO A 85 -3.39 0.24 33.72
C PRO A 85 -2.22 0.66 34.62
N SER A 86 -2.07 0.00 35.77
CA SER A 86 -0.94 0.24 36.70
C SER A 86 0.43 -0.13 36.13
N GLN A 87 0.47 -1.02 35.15
CA GLN A 87 1.71 -1.49 34.50
C GLN A 87 2.14 -0.60 33.33
N ALA A 88 1.33 0.40 32.94
CA ALA A 88 1.56 1.20 31.72
C ALA A 88 2.93 1.89 31.67
N GLU A 89 3.37 2.50 32.80
CA GLU A 89 4.67 3.17 32.86
C GLU A 89 5.83 2.17 32.82
N LEU A 90 5.70 1.04 33.47
CA LEU A 90 6.68 -0.05 33.40
C LEU A 90 6.81 -0.55 31.95
N ALA A 91 5.69 -0.83 31.29
CA ALA A 91 5.66 -1.32 29.90
C ALA A 91 6.34 -0.32 28.94
N ARG A 92 6.06 0.97 29.07
CA ARG A 92 6.74 2.01 28.28
C ARG A 92 8.24 2.08 28.57
N GLY A 93 8.64 1.93 29.82
CA GLY A 93 10.06 1.86 30.22
C GLY A 93 10.80 0.65 29.64
N LEU A 94 10.07 -0.43 29.37
CA LEU A 94 10.57 -1.65 28.73
C LEU A 94 10.53 -1.58 27.19
N GLY A 95 10.12 -0.47 26.59
CA GLY A 95 10.07 -0.27 25.14
C GLY A 95 8.77 -0.68 24.46
N TYR A 96 7.73 -1.07 25.21
CA TYR A 96 6.41 -1.37 24.63
C TYR A 96 5.67 -0.09 24.24
N THR A 97 4.97 -0.13 23.12
CA THR A 97 3.97 0.89 22.77
C THR A 97 2.64 0.56 23.46
N VAL A 98 2.20 1.41 24.39
CA VAL A 98 0.98 1.17 25.20
C VAL A 98 -0.16 2.04 24.71
N VAL A 99 -1.26 1.37 24.29
CA VAL A 99 -2.48 2.02 23.78
C VAL A 99 -3.74 1.53 24.48
N ASP A 100 -4.81 2.33 24.48
CA ASP A 100 -6.13 1.90 24.95
C ASP A 100 -6.86 1.07 23.88
N ALA A 101 -7.81 0.23 24.29
CA ALA A 101 -8.60 -0.60 23.38
C ALA A 101 -9.29 0.21 22.25
N PRO A 102 -9.91 1.39 22.52
CA PRO A 102 -10.46 2.23 21.45
C PRO A 102 -9.41 2.71 20.45
N THR A 103 -8.17 2.91 20.84
CA THR A 103 -7.08 3.28 19.90
C THR A 103 -6.67 2.08 19.06
N ALA A 104 -6.52 0.90 19.65
CA ALA A 104 -6.23 -0.34 18.92
C ALA A 104 -7.30 -0.63 17.86
N ILE A 105 -8.60 -0.58 18.22
CA ILE A 105 -9.71 -0.72 17.25
C ILE A 105 -9.62 0.34 16.15
N ALA A 106 -9.33 1.60 16.50
CA ALA A 106 -9.22 2.70 15.57
C ALA A 106 -8.07 2.51 14.57
N THR A 107 -6.93 2.00 15.03
CA THR A 107 -5.78 1.64 14.19
C THR A 107 -6.13 0.50 13.25
N HIS A 108 -6.82 -0.54 13.74
CA HIS A 108 -7.26 -1.65 12.92
C HIS A 108 -8.27 -1.21 11.84
N ILE A 109 -9.25 -0.37 12.18
CA ILE A 109 -10.17 0.22 11.18
C ILE A 109 -9.39 1.01 10.13
N ASN A 110 -8.37 1.78 10.53
CA ASN A 110 -7.52 2.53 9.61
C ASN A 110 -6.79 1.59 8.63
N ALA A 111 -6.17 0.52 9.14
CA ALA A 111 -5.50 -0.48 8.32
C ALA A 111 -6.47 -1.12 7.31
N VAL A 112 -7.60 -1.65 7.77
CA VAL A 112 -8.60 -2.28 6.90
C VAL A 112 -9.12 -1.32 5.81
N ILE A 113 -9.34 -0.05 6.12
CA ILE A 113 -9.79 0.94 5.12
C ILE A 113 -8.69 1.20 4.08
N ARG A 114 -7.42 1.28 4.48
CA ARG A 114 -6.30 1.47 3.54
C ARG A 114 -6.16 0.28 2.59
N ASP A 115 -6.19 -0.91 3.13
CA ASP A 115 -6.05 -2.15 2.37
C ASP A 115 -7.22 -2.37 1.41
N SER A 116 -8.42 -1.88 1.80
CA SER A 116 -9.63 -1.99 0.99
C SER A 116 -9.94 -0.71 0.20
N ALA A 117 -9.02 0.25 0.10
CA ALA A 117 -9.29 1.57 -0.50
C ALA A 117 -9.79 1.47 -1.95
N SER A 118 -9.26 0.54 -2.74
CA SER A 118 -9.69 0.29 -4.12
C SER A 118 -11.13 -0.25 -4.20
N GLU A 119 -11.55 -1.08 -3.24
CA GLU A 119 -12.91 -1.62 -3.19
C GLU A 119 -13.94 -0.59 -2.69
N LEU A 120 -13.48 0.39 -1.90
CA LEU A 120 -14.33 1.47 -1.36
C LEU A 120 -14.65 2.57 -2.38
N LEU A 121 -13.89 2.67 -3.48
CA LEU A 121 -14.12 3.63 -4.55
C LEU A 121 -14.94 2.98 -5.66
N GLY A 122 -16.20 3.35 -5.78
CA GLY A 122 -17.10 2.93 -6.85
C GLY A 122 -17.30 4.01 -7.91
N GLN A 123 -18.28 3.78 -8.80
CA GLN A 123 -18.62 4.76 -9.83
C GLN A 123 -19.21 6.04 -9.25
N ASP A 124 -19.98 5.95 -8.16
CA ASP A 124 -20.57 7.13 -7.50
C ASP A 124 -19.49 8.02 -6.90
N GLU A 125 -18.48 7.44 -6.23
CA GLU A 125 -17.33 8.17 -5.70
C GLU A 125 -16.49 8.78 -6.83
N THR A 126 -16.30 8.04 -7.93
CA THR A 126 -15.62 8.53 -9.13
C THR A 126 -16.37 9.71 -9.74
N GLN A 127 -17.70 9.62 -9.89
CA GLN A 127 -18.53 10.72 -10.40
C GLN A 127 -18.41 11.97 -9.51
N GLN A 128 -18.47 11.81 -8.18
CA GLN A 128 -18.28 12.91 -7.24
C GLN A 128 -16.90 13.58 -7.37
N LEU A 129 -15.86 12.81 -7.64
CA LEU A 129 -14.52 13.34 -7.91
C LEU A 129 -14.48 14.15 -9.21
N LEU A 130 -15.09 13.62 -10.27
CA LEU A 130 -15.18 14.31 -11.56
C LEU A 130 -16.02 15.60 -11.45
N ASP A 131 -17.16 15.57 -10.76
CA ASP A 131 -18.01 16.74 -10.54
C ASP A 131 -17.26 17.84 -9.79
N LYS A 132 -16.48 17.48 -8.77
CA LYS A 132 -15.64 18.40 -8.02
C LYS A 132 -14.59 19.08 -8.90
N VAL A 133 -13.99 18.35 -9.84
CA VAL A 133 -13.05 18.90 -10.83
C VAL A 133 -13.79 19.74 -11.85
N ALA A 134 -14.96 19.30 -12.34
CA ALA A 134 -15.77 19.99 -13.33
C ALA A 134 -16.23 21.38 -12.85
N ASN A 135 -16.48 21.56 -11.55
CA ASN A 135 -16.81 22.87 -10.96
C ASN A 135 -15.75 23.93 -11.27
N ARG A 136 -14.49 23.54 -11.42
CA ARG A 136 -13.36 24.45 -11.71
C ARG A 136 -12.84 24.33 -13.13
N TYR A 137 -12.88 23.12 -13.69
CA TYR A 137 -12.35 22.77 -15.01
C TYR A 137 -13.36 21.95 -15.83
N PRO A 138 -14.52 22.55 -16.22
CA PRO A 138 -15.61 21.80 -16.87
C PRO A 138 -15.19 21.17 -18.20
N LYS A 139 -14.39 21.90 -19.00
CA LYS A 139 -13.92 21.39 -20.31
C LYS A 139 -12.98 20.19 -20.18
N LEU A 140 -12.19 20.12 -19.11
CA LEU A 140 -11.27 19.02 -18.86
C LEU A 140 -12.03 17.71 -18.63
N VAL A 141 -13.09 17.76 -17.83
CA VAL A 141 -13.92 16.58 -17.53
C VAL A 141 -14.76 16.19 -18.74
N SER A 142 -15.42 17.14 -19.41
CA SER A 142 -16.27 16.86 -20.56
C SER A 142 -15.49 16.33 -21.78
N SER A 143 -14.21 16.62 -21.89
CA SER A 143 -13.35 16.06 -22.94
C SER A 143 -12.94 14.60 -22.68
N LEU A 144 -13.08 14.10 -21.46
CA LEU A 144 -12.72 12.74 -21.09
C LEU A 144 -13.96 11.83 -21.03
N VAL A 145 -14.96 12.21 -20.23
CA VAL A 145 -16.16 11.40 -19.95
C VAL A 145 -17.40 12.13 -20.45
N PRO A 146 -18.26 11.47 -21.25
CA PRO A 146 -18.19 10.07 -21.71
C PRO A 146 -17.43 9.85 -23.01
N ASP A 147 -16.99 10.91 -23.71
CA ASP A 147 -16.60 10.86 -25.13
C ASP A 147 -15.34 10.01 -25.41
N LEU A 148 -14.33 10.08 -24.57
CA LEU A 148 -13.08 9.32 -24.73
C LEU A 148 -13.08 8.04 -23.91
N LEU A 149 -13.55 8.10 -22.66
CA LEU A 149 -13.57 6.94 -21.75
C LEU A 149 -14.95 6.84 -21.08
N PRO A 150 -15.50 5.63 -20.92
CA PRO A 150 -16.63 5.42 -20.04
C PRO A 150 -16.21 5.62 -18.57
N LEU A 151 -17.15 6.01 -17.72
CA LEU A 151 -16.93 6.21 -16.28
C LEU A 151 -16.32 4.95 -15.61
N SER A 152 -16.73 3.77 -16.07
CA SER A 152 -16.21 2.49 -15.57
C SER A 152 -14.70 2.33 -15.75
N THR A 153 -14.15 2.73 -16.91
CA THR A 153 -12.71 2.68 -17.16
C THR A 153 -11.96 3.67 -16.26
N VAL A 154 -12.49 4.89 -16.11
CA VAL A 154 -11.91 5.88 -15.17
C VAL A 154 -11.92 5.34 -13.75
N THR A 155 -13.05 4.75 -13.31
CA THR A 155 -13.16 4.11 -11.99
C THR A 155 -12.10 3.02 -11.82
N GLN A 156 -11.92 2.16 -12.82
CA GLN A 156 -10.92 1.08 -12.75
C GLN A 156 -9.48 1.62 -12.67
N VAL A 157 -9.14 2.70 -13.38
CA VAL A 157 -7.83 3.34 -13.25
C VAL A 157 -7.62 3.88 -11.83
N LEU A 158 -8.62 4.56 -11.26
CA LEU A 158 -8.52 5.06 -9.89
C LEU A 158 -8.40 3.92 -8.86
N GLN A 159 -9.13 2.83 -9.05
CA GLN A 159 -9.02 1.62 -8.24
C GLN A 159 -7.63 0.99 -8.34
N ASN A 160 -7.06 0.90 -9.54
CA ASN A 160 -5.71 0.39 -9.74
C ASN A 160 -4.65 1.24 -9.01
N LEU A 161 -4.78 2.57 -9.06
CA LEU A 161 -3.90 3.48 -8.31
C LEU A 161 -4.01 3.24 -6.80
N LEU A 162 -5.22 3.21 -6.26
CA LEU A 162 -5.47 2.96 -4.83
C LEU A 162 -5.01 1.57 -4.38
N ALA A 163 -5.16 0.56 -5.22
CA ALA A 163 -4.66 -0.79 -4.95
C ALA A 163 -3.13 -0.85 -4.80
N GLU A 164 -2.42 0.10 -5.39
CA GLU A 164 -0.98 0.27 -5.25
C GLU A 164 -0.63 1.42 -4.28
N SER A 165 -1.54 1.75 -3.36
CA SER A 165 -1.38 2.81 -2.35
C SER A 165 -1.11 4.21 -2.91
N VAL A 166 -1.42 4.47 -4.18
CA VAL A 166 -1.31 5.78 -4.80
C VAL A 166 -2.60 6.57 -4.59
N PRO A 167 -2.55 7.70 -3.85
CA PRO A 167 -3.75 8.51 -3.60
C PRO A 167 -4.29 9.18 -4.87
N VAL A 168 -5.61 9.28 -4.97
CA VAL A 168 -6.28 9.92 -6.12
C VAL A 168 -6.58 11.40 -5.89
N LYS A 169 -5.73 12.09 -5.11
CA LYS A 169 -5.90 13.53 -4.78
C LYS A 169 -5.75 14.45 -5.98
N ASP A 170 -4.81 14.11 -6.86
CA ASP A 170 -4.45 14.92 -8.02
C ASP A 170 -5.27 14.51 -9.25
N MET A 171 -6.59 14.60 -9.11
CA MET A 171 -7.53 14.29 -10.20
C MET A 171 -7.25 15.07 -11.48
N ARG A 172 -6.69 16.28 -11.38
CA ARG A 172 -6.39 17.09 -12.56
C ARG A 172 -5.32 16.41 -13.42
N ASN A 173 -4.17 16.05 -12.84
CA ASN A 173 -3.11 15.38 -13.58
C ASN A 173 -3.53 13.98 -14.05
N ILE A 174 -4.38 13.29 -13.28
CA ILE A 174 -4.97 12.00 -13.69
C ILE A 174 -5.81 12.19 -14.96
N ILE A 175 -6.74 13.15 -14.96
CA ILE A 175 -7.63 13.41 -16.11
C ILE A 175 -6.82 13.90 -17.33
N ASP A 176 -5.86 14.79 -17.14
CA ASP A 176 -4.97 15.27 -18.20
C ASP A 176 -4.21 14.09 -18.86
N ALA A 177 -3.64 13.18 -18.05
CA ALA A 177 -2.94 12.00 -18.57
C ALA A 177 -3.88 11.04 -19.32
N LEU A 178 -5.06 10.77 -18.75
CA LEU A 178 -6.08 9.92 -19.39
C LEU A 178 -6.51 10.50 -20.73
N THR A 179 -6.80 11.81 -20.79
CA THR A 179 -7.23 12.49 -22.03
C THR A 179 -6.16 12.42 -23.11
N ALA A 180 -4.87 12.49 -22.73
CA ALA A 180 -3.76 12.42 -23.68
C ALA A 180 -3.62 11.03 -24.34
N HIS A 181 -3.91 9.96 -23.61
CA HIS A 181 -3.61 8.58 -24.02
C HIS A 181 -4.83 7.73 -24.36
N ALA A 182 -6.05 8.13 -23.94
CA ALA A 182 -7.26 7.35 -24.13
C ALA A 182 -7.65 7.06 -25.59
N LYS A 183 -7.15 7.87 -26.55
CA LYS A 183 -7.39 7.66 -27.98
C LYS A 183 -6.62 6.45 -28.53
N GLU A 184 -5.46 6.16 -27.97
CA GLU A 184 -4.57 5.09 -28.42
C GLU A 184 -4.92 3.76 -27.83
N ASN A 185 -5.26 3.75 -26.53
CA ASN A 185 -5.63 2.54 -25.82
C ASN A 185 -6.57 2.89 -24.65
N GLN A 186 -7.65 2.14 -24.49
CA GLN A 186 -8.64 2.32 -23.42
C GLN A 186 -8.54 1.25 -22.32
N ASP A 187 -7.52 0.39 -22.37
CA ASP A 187 -7.27 -0.60 -21.32
C ASP A 187 -6.87 0.10 -20.02
N ALA A 188 -7.57 -0.18 -18.93
CA ALA A 188 -7.39 0.48 -17.66
C ALA A 188 -6.00 0.22 -17.05
N SER A 189 -5.44 -0.98 -17.22
CA SER A 189 -4.10 -1.32 -16.70
C SER A 189 -3.01 -0.55 -17.44
N HIS A 190 -3.14 -0.47 -18.78
CA HIS A 190 -2.24 0.32 -19.61
C HIS A 190 -2.33 1.81 -19.26
N LEU A 191 -3.54 2.36 -19.18
CA LEU A 191 -3.76 3.76 -18.79
C LEU A 191 -3.21 4.07 -17.41
N THR A 192 -3.36 3.16 -16.44
CA THR A 192 -2.77 3.32 -15.11
C THR A 192 -1.25 3.50 -15.19
N THR A 193 -0.56 2.71 -16.01
CA THR A 193 0.89 2.82 -16.21
C THR A 193 1.29 4.19 -16.78
N LEU A 194 0.47 4.76 -17.66
CA LEU A 194 0.73 6.07 -18.27
C LEU A 194 0.37 7.26 -17.36
N VAL A 195 -0.57 7.07 -16.43
CA VAL A 195 -0.95 8.07 -15.44
C VAL A 195 0.12 8.22 -14.36
N ARG A 196 0.72 7.12 -13.89
CA ARG A 196 1.65 7.10 -12.74
C ARG A 196 2.85 8.05 -12.87
N PRO A 197 3.54 8.18 -14.04
CA PRO A 197 4.64 9.15 -14.18
C PRO A 197 4.21 10.60 -13.94
N LYS A 198 2.96 10.97 -14.26
CA LYS A 198 2.41 12.31 -13.95
C LYS A 198 2.18 12.54 -12.46
N LEU A 199 2.07 11.46 -11.69
CA LEU A 199 1.93 11.46 -10.25
C LEU A 199 3.27 11.22 -9.52
N GLY A 200 4.39 11.16 -10.21
CA GLY A 200 5.69 10.77 -9.68
C GLY A 200 6.07 11.51 -8.40
N ARG A 201 5.90 12.83 -8.32
CA ARG A 201 6.15 13.61 -7.09
C ARG A 201 5.24 13.19 -5.93
N LEU A 202 3.97 12.90 -6.21
CA LEU A 202 3.02 12.44 -5.21
C LEU A 202 3.37 11.03 -4.70
N ILE A 203 3.84 10.18 -5.60
CA ILE A 203 4.23 8.79 -5.29
C ILE A 203 5.55 8.77 -4.51
N CYS A 204 6.55 9.54 -4.91
CA CYS A 204 7.87 9.56 -4.27
C CYS A 204 7.88 10.28 -2.92
N GLN A 205 7.00 11.26 -2.70
CA GLN A 205 7.00 12.08 -1.48
C GLN A 205 7.01 11.29 -0.17
N PRO A 206 6.19 10.24 0.03
CA PRO A 206 6.22 9.45 1.26
C PRO A 206 7.39 8.46 1.35
N LEU A 207 8.16 8.28 0.28
CA LEU A 207 9.24 7.30 0.18
C LEU A 207 10.62 7.91 0.44
N VAL A 208 10.74 9.24 0.38
CA VAL A 208 12.01 9.93 0.63
C VAL A 208 12.27 10.08 2.12
N ASP A 209 13.53 10.03 2.49
CA ASP A 209 13.99 10.29 3.85
C ASP A 209 13.92 11.78 4.24
N GLY A 210 14.30 12.10 5.48
CA GLY A 210 14.34 13.48 5.97
C GLY A 210 15.34 14.40 5.24
N ALA A 211 16.29 13.84 4.47
CA ALA A 211 17.24 14.57 3.63
C ALA A 211 16.73 14.72 2.18
N GLY A 212 15.57 14.17 1.85
CA GLY A 212 14.98 14.20 0.52
C GLY A 212 15.60 13.17 -0.44
N THR A 213 16.22 12.11 0.07
CA THR A 213 16.85 11.04 -0.71
C THR A 213 15.92 9.82 -0.81
N LEU A 214 15.77 9.26 -1.98
CA LEU A 214 15.04 8.02 -2.24
C LEU A 214 16.03 6.86 -2.24
N THR A 215 15.94 5.99 -1.25
CA THR A 215 16.75 4.76 -1.17
C THR A 215 16.10 3.66 -2.00
N VAL A 216 16.84 3.10 -2.96
CA VAL A 216 16.27 2.15 -3.91
C VAL A 216 17.06 0.85 -3.99
N ILE A 217 16.34 -0.22 -4.26
CA ILE A 217 16.84 -1.52 -4.72
C ILE A 217 16.64 -1.54 -6.24
N THR A 218 17.58 -2.09 -6.99
CA THR A 218 17.46 -2.29 -8.44
C THR A 218 17.58 -3.78 -8.79
N LEU A 219 17.20 -4.14 -10.01
CA LEU A 219 17.53 -5.45 -10.57
C LEU A 219 18.81 -5.34 -11.41
N ALA A 220 19.62 -6.39 -11.40
CA ALA A 220 20.74 -6.50 -12.31
C ALA A 220 20.23 -6.52 -13.77
N PRO A 221 20.97 -5.92 -14.72
CA PRO A 221 20.52 -5.80 -16.10
C PRO A 221 20.18 -7.13 -16.77
N ASP A 222 20.90 -8.19 -16.44
CA ASP A 222 20.68 -9.51 -17.02
C ASP A 222 19.41 -10.17 -16.45
N LEU A 223 19.13 -10.00 -15.16
CA LEU A 223 17.88 -10.45 -14.54
C LEU A 223 16.69 -9.65 -15.11
N GLU A 224 16.83 -8.35 -15.25
CA GLU A 224 15.77 -7.50 -15.80
C GLU A 224 15.43 -7.90 -17.25
N LYS A 225 16.43 -8.12 -18.11
CA LYS A 225 16.24 -8.61 -19.48
C LYS A 225 15.61 -9.99 -19.53
N LEU A 226 16.00 -10.92 -18.63
CA LEU A 226 15.41 -12.24 -18.52
C LEU A 226 13.91 -12.14 -18.22
N LEU A 227 13.53 -11.30 -17.26
CA LEU A 227 12.13 -11.07 -16.88
C LEU A 227 11.33 -10.42 -18.02
N GLU A 228 11.90 -9.45 -18.73
CA GLU A 228 11.27 -8.81 -19.89
C GLU A 228 11.06 -9.80 -21.03
N SER A 229 12.04 -10.65 -21.33
CA SER A 229 11.93 -11.65 -22.39
C SER A 229 10.88 -12.73 -22.05
N SER A 230 10.82 -13.13 -20.77
CA SER A 230 9.80 -14.08 -20.28
C SER A 230 8.39 -13.52 -20.40
N ARG A 231 8.21 -12.20 -20.27
CA ARG A 231 6.94 -11.50 -20.47
C ARG A 231 6.56 -11.44 -21.96
N ALA A 232 7.50 -11.13 -22.83
CA ALA A 232 7.25 -10.99 -24.27
C ALA A 232 6.80 -12.29 -24.94
N GLY A 233 7.11 -13.44 -24.35
CA GLY A 233 6.72 -14.77 -24.84
C GLY A 233 5.34 -15.24 -24.36
N SER A 234 4.63 -14.47 -23.55
CA SER A 234 3.33 -14.84 -22.99
C SER A 234 2.24 -13.87 -23.43
N ASP A 235 1.17 -14.41 -24.03
CA ASP A 235 -0.04 -13.66 -24.43
C ASP A 235 -0.84 -13.11 -23.24
N SER A 236 -0.42 -13.41 -22.01
CA SER A 236 -1.06 -13.02 -20.78
C SER A 236 -0.11 -12.15 -19.92
N ASP A 237 -0.68 -11.29 -19.14
CA ASP A 237 0.01 -10.43 -18.14
C ASP A 237 0.68 -11.25 -17.00
N HIS A 238 0.84 -12.58 -17.22
CA HIS A 238 1.45 -13.54 -16.30
C HIS A 238 2.82 -13.98 -16.83
N ILE A 239 3.87 -13.63 -16.09
CA ILE A 239 5.20 -14.19 -16.30
C ILE A 239 5.26 -15.51 -15.52
N THR A 240 5.59 -16.59 -16.21
CA THR A 240 5.88 -17.87 -15.55
C THR A 240 7.36 -17.90 -15.24
N LEU A 241 7.71 -17.69 -13.97
CA LEU A 241 9.08 -17.84 -13.49
C LEU A 241 9.35 -19.26 -13.00
N ASP A 242 10.60 -19.67 -13.12
CA ASP A 242 11.07 -20.83 -12.39
C ASP A 242 10.85 -20.62 -10.88
N PRO A 243 10.27 -21.60 -10.16
CA PRO A 243 9.96 -21.45 -8.74
C PRO A 243 11.21 -21.15 -7.88
N THR A 244 12.38 -21.69 -8.23
CA THR A 244 13.62 -21.47 -7.50
C THR A 244 14.05 -20.01 -7.65
N LEU A 245 14.07 -19.49 -8.88
CA LEU A 245 14.37 -18.10 -9.17
C LEU A 245 13.38 -17.15 -8.48
N ALA A 246 12.08 -17.47 -8.54
CA ALA A 246 11.04 -16.66 -7.90
C ALA A 246 11.24 -16.58 -6.38
N ASN A 247 11.53 -17.70 -5.72
CA ASN A 247 11.76 -17.75 -4.27
C ASN A 247 13.05 -17.02 -3.87
N SER A 248 14.17 -17.26 -4.57
CA SER A 248 15.43 -16.57 -4.32
C SER A 248 15.30 -15.05 -4.48
N MET A 249 14.61 -14.60 -5.52
CA MET A 249 14.35 -13.17 -5.75
C MET A 249 13.51 -12.55 -4.62
N VAL A 250 12.45 -13.24 -4.17
CA VAL A 250 11.60 -12.77 -3.06
C VAL A 250 12.39 -12.69 -1.76
N GLU A 251 13.21 -13.70 -1.46
CA GLU A 251 14.04 -13.74 -0.25
C GLU A 251 15.06 -12.60 -0.26
N SER A 252 15.76 -12.41 -1.38
CA SER A 252 16.71 -11.31 -1.53
C SER A 252 16.03 -9.94 -1.39
N LEU A 253 14.85 -9.75 -2.01
CA LEU A 253 14.07 -8.50 -1.89
C LEU A 253 13.62 -8.26 -0.46
N ARG A 254 13.18 -9.29 0.26
CA ARG A 254 12.75 -9.18 1.66
C ARG A 254 13.92 -8.76 2.56
N ASN A 255 15.04 -9.47 2.47
CA ASN A 255 16.21 -9.18 3.28
C ASN A 255 16.74 -7.76 3.07
N GLU A 256 16.75 -7.27 1.82
CA GLU A 256 17.20 -5.91 1.53
C GLU A 256 16.15 -4.86 1.95
N ALA A 257 14.86 -5.16 1.82
CA ALA A 257 13.80 -4.28 2.30
C ALA A 257 13.85 -4.11 3.83
N GLU A 258 14.06 -5.19 4.57
CA GLU A 258 14.22 -5.17 6.03
C GLU A 258 15.43 -4.31 6.44
N LYS A 259 16.59 -4.48 5.80
CA LYS A 259 17.79 -3.64 6.07
C LYS A 259 17.53 -2.16 5.84
N ILE A 260 16.80 -1.79 4.79
CA ILE A 260 16.46 -0.39 4.51
C ILE A 260 15.51 0.14 5.60
N GLN A 261 14.51 -0.64 5.99
CA GLN A 261 13.55 -0.26 7.02
C GLN A 261 14.19 -0.09 8.40
N GLU A 262 15.20 -0.89 8.76
CA GLU A 262 15.99 -0.72 9.98
C GLU A 262 16.67 0.65 10.06
N THR A 263 16.98 1.27 8.91
CA THR A 263 17.50 2.65 8.85
C THR A 263 16.40 3.72 8.97
N GLY A 264 15.13 3.33 9.06
CA GLY A 264 13.98 4.23 9.09
C GLY A 264 13.57 4.76 7.71
N SER A 265 14.11 4.19 6.62
CA SER A 265 13.79 4.56 5.24
C SER A 265 12.73 3.63 4.64
N ALA A 266 11.96 4.11 3.67
CA ALA A 266 11.02 3.27 2.94
C ALA A 266 11.75 2.42 1.89
N ALA A 267 11.50 1.12 1.88
CA ALA A 267 12.06 0.22 0.87
C ALA A 267 11.38 0.41 -0.49
N THR A 268 12.16 0.70 -1.52
CA THR A 268 11.66 0.95 -2.87
C THR A 268 12.44 0.15 -3.90
N LEU A 269 11.73 -0.67 -4.69
CA LEU A 269 12.29 -1.37 -5.85
C LEU A 269 12.03 -0.56 -7.11
N VAL A 270 13.09 -0.30 -7.89
CA VAL A 270 13.00 0.41 -9.17
C VAL A 270 13.29 -0.56 -10.31
N VAL A 271 12.37 -0.61 -11.27
CA VAL A 271 12.42 -1.51 -12.43
C VAL A 271 12.04 -0.78 -13.72
N SER A 272 12.16 -1.44 -14.85
CA SER A 272 11.68 -0.89 -16.13
C SER A 272 10.16 -0.71 -16.15
N PRO A 273 9.63 0.24 -16.93
CA PRO A 273 8.19 0.44 -17.07
C PRO A 273 7.45 -0.82 -17.54
N ALA A 274 8.13 -1.65 -18.35
CA ALA A 274 7.58 -2.89 -18.83
C ALA A 274 7.32 -3.91 -17.70
N LEU A 275 8.16 -3.98 -16.70
CA LEU A 275 8.06 -4.95 -15.60
C LEU A 275 7.27 -4.43 -14.40
N ARG A 276 7.13 -3.11 -14.25
CA ARG A 276 6.63 -2.48 -13.03
C ARG A 276 5.28 -3.06 -12.55
N SER A 277 4.30 -3.11 -13.41
CA SER A 277 2.95 -3.58 -13.07
C SER A 277 2.93 -5.05 -12.62
N TRP A 278 3.66 -5.90 -13.34
CA TRP A 278 3.81 -7.31 -12.98
C TRP A 278 4.58 -7.46 -11.65
N MET A 279 5.71 -6.77 -11.52
CA MET A 279 6.54 -6.83 -10.31
C MET A 279 5.78 -6.35 -9.07
N SER A 280 5.01 -5.28 -9.19
CA SER A 280 4.15 -4.78 -8.10
C SER A 280 3.16 -5.85 -7.61
N ARG A 281 2.50 -6.56 -8.55
CA ARG A 281 1.59 -7.67 -8.19
C ARG A 281 2.34 -8.86 -7.58
N PHE A 282 3.52 -9.17 -8.12
CA PHE A 282 4.34 -10.29 -7.67
C PHE A 282 4.84 -10.12 -6.23
N VAL A 283 5.29 -8.92 -5.85
CA VAL A 283 5.87 -8.66 -4.52
C VAL A 283 4.83 -8.31 -3.47
N ARG A 284 3.68 -7.74 -3.82
CA ARG A 284 2.67 -7.21 -2.87
C ARG A 284 2.31 -8.16 -1.73
N VAL A 285 2.13 -9.46 -2.02
CA VAL A 285 1.74 -10.47 -1.02
C VAL A 285 2.96 -11.04 -0.30
N ARG A 286 4.13 -11.01 -0.94
CA ARG A 286 5.35 -11.68 -0.46
C ARG A 286 6.25 -10.74 0.33
N VAL A 287 6.27 -9.46 -0.05
CA VAL A 287 7.06 -8.40 0.58
C VAL A 287 6.17 -7.14 0.64
N PRO A 288 5.18 -7.10 1.54
CA PRO A 288 4.11 -6.08 1.53
C PRO A 288 4.61 -4.64 1.69
N ASP A 289 5.73 -4.45 2.39
CA ASP A 289 6.30 -3.12 2.67
C ASP A 289 7.27 -2.63 1.59
N LEU A 290 7.37 -3.36 0.47
CA LEU A 290 8.20 -2.98 -0.67
C LEU A 290 7.37 -2.25 -1.73
N THR A 291 7.66 -0.98 -1.93
CA THR A 291 7.04 -0.18 -3.01
C THR A 291 7.78 -0.41 -4.33
N VAL A 292 7.02 -0.63 -5.41
CA VAL A 292 7.60 -0.82 -6.76
C VAL A 292 7.33 0.39 -7.64
N LEU A 293 8.40 1.01 -8.14
CA LEU A 293 8.38 2.13 -9.08
C LEU A 293 9.03 1.73 -10.39
N SER A 294 8.62 2.40 -11.48
CA SER A 294 9.45 2.45 -12.67
C SER A 294 10.37 3.69 -12.62
N TYR A 295 11.49 3.63 -13.31
CA TYR A 295 12.40 4.80 -13.40
C TYR A 295 11.71 6.02 -14.03
N THR A 296 10.67 5.84 -14.85
CA THR A 296 9.88 6.95 -15.43
C THR A 296 8.94 7.64 -14.43
N GLU A 297 8.70 7.02 -13.26
CA GLU A 297 7.87 7.59 -12.20
C GLU A 297 8.68 8.48 -11.25
N ILE A 298 10.01 8.40 -11.30
CA ILE A 298 10.89 9.16 -10.43
C ILE A 298 11.14 10.55 -11.08
N PRO A 299 10.87 11.65 -10.36
CA PRO A 299 11.15 12.99 -10.87
C PRO A 299 12.64 13.21 -11.15
N ASP A 300 12.98 13.93 -12.23
CA ASP A 300 14.38 14.19 -12.67
C ASP A 300 15.24 14.88 -11.59
N ASP A 301 14.62 15.66 -10.71
CA ASP A 301 15.28 16.38 -9.61
C ASP A 301 15.35 15.56 -8.31
N GLN A 302 14.86 14.31 -8.29
CA GLN A 302 14.88 13.46 -7.12
C GLN A 302 16.27 12.87 -6.89
N ARG A 303 16.80 13.05 -5.67
CA ARG A 303 18.04 12.37 -5.26
C ARG A 303 17.76 10.90 -5.04
N ILE A 304 18.58 10.04 -5.65
CA ILE A 304 18.47 8.58 -5.54
C ILE A 304 19.75 8.03 -4.93
N GLN A 305 19.59 7.10 -3.98
CA GLN A 305 20.67 6.29 -3.45
C GLN A 305 20.37 4.81 -3.74
N VAL A 306 21.18 4.19 -4.58
CA VAL A 306 21.07 2.75 -4.85
C VAL A 306 21.73 2.01 -3.70
N GLN A 307 20.94 1.22 -2.97
CA GLN A 307 21.40 0.39 -1.85
C GLN A 307 22.05 -0.89 -2.36
N THR A 308 21.35 -1.57 -3.28
CA THR A 308 21.83 -2.84 -3.83
C THR A 308 21.18 -3.11 -5.19
N SER A 309 21.78 -4.08 -5.94
CA SER A 309 21.24 -4.60 -7.19
C SER A 309 21.07 -6.12 -7.08
N ILE A 310 19.84 -6.59 -7.19
CA ILE A 310 19.50 -8.03 -7.06
C ILE A 310 19.73 -8.74 -8.38
N GLY A 311 20.32 -9.95 -8.33
CA GLY A 311 20.66 -10.77 -9.50
C GLY A 311 22.01 -10.43 -10.15
N GLY A 312 22.88 -9.68 -9.47
CA GLY A 312 24.29 -9.52 -9.85
C GLY A 312 25.11 -10.77 -9.53
N GLU A 313 26.35 -10.86 -10.05
CA GLU A 313 27.23 -12.03 -9.99
C GLU A 313 27.41 -12.68 -8.61
N ALA A 314 27.12 -11.98 -7.52
CA ALA A 314 27.17 -12.54 -6.16
C ALA A 314 26.05 -13.57 -5.85
N ALA A 315 25.00 -13.66 -6.68
CA ALA A 315 23.89 -14.61 -6.50
C ALA A 315 24.09 -15.92 -7.29
N ILE A 316 25.11 -16.01 -8.15
CA ILE A 316 25.38 -17.15 -9.03
C ILE A 316 26.48 -18.07 -8.44
N GLU A 317 27.26 -17.63 -7.44
CA GLU A 317 28.32 -18.41 -6.82
C GLU A 317 27.86 -19.46 -5.79
N GLY A 318 26.53 -19.65 -5.62
CA GLY A 318 25.95 -20.66 -4.71
C GLY A 318 25.71 -22.06 -5.31
N GLU A 319 26.03 -22.31 -6.59
CA GLU A 319 25.82 -23.61 -7.24
C GLU A 319 27.07 -24.15 -7.94
N THR A 320 28.18 -24.27 -7.21
CA THR A 320 29.25 -25.19 -7.59
C THR A 320 30.05 -25.59 -6.35
N GLU A 321 29.51 -26.52 -5.56
CA GLU A 321 30.26 -27.55 -4.85
C GLU A 321 29.35 -28.76 -4.54
#